data_5505efc91e7bc87b75915883ceea6fa5
#
_entry.id   5505efc91e7bc87b75915883ceea6fa5
#
_cell.length_a   1.000
_cell.length_b   1.000
_cell.length_c   1.000
_cell.angle_alpha   90.00
_cell.angle_beta   90.00
_cell.angle_gamma   90.00
#
_symmetry.space_group_name_H-M   'P 1'
#
loop_
_entity.id
_entity.type
_entity.pdbx_description
1 polymer ?
#
loop_
_entity_poly.entity_id
_entity_poly.type
_entity_poly.pdbx_seq_one_letter_code
_entity_poly.pdbx_strand_id
1 'polypeptide(L)'
;VDFKENEQLNTLNHSCAHVMAQAIKHLYPQAKFWVGPVVAEGFYYDIDLGDEVVSDEAIAKIEKEMKKICKDGKRIVRREISKEEALEMFKDDEYKLDLISNLKDGTITCYSQGDFTDLCRGPHVETVKMCKNFKLIKHSGAYWKGDKNNKVLQRIYGVCFPTAEELEEHLNLLEEAKERDHRKIGKEMEIFMVDDLIGRGLPMYLPKGYAIWQKLERYIKQKEKKLGYL
;
A
#
# COMPACT_ATOMS: atom_id res chain seq x y z
N VAL A 1 3.22 -14.52 -0.75
CA VAL A 1 3.31 -14.30 0.72
C VAL A 1 2.23 -13.32 1.11
N ASP A 2 1.43 -13.62 2.13
CA ASP A 2 0.48 -12.68 2.71
C ASP A 2 1.15 -11.96 3.90
N PHE A 3 1.39 -10.65 3.73
CA PHE A 3 2.06 -9.83 4.75
C PHE A 3 1.18 -9.61 5.99
N LYS A 4 -0.14 -9.71 5.85
CA LYS A 4 -1.07 -9.48 6.96
C LYS A 4 -1.16 -10.69 7.89
N GLU A 5 -1.10 -11.89 7.34
CA GLU A 5 -1.23 -13.15 8.11
C GLU A 5 0.10 -13.60 8.73
N ASN A 6 1.23 -13.22 8.14
CA ASN A 6 2.55 -13.51 8.71
C ASN A 6 2.91 -12.47 9.77
N GLU A 7 2.91 -12.85 11.04
CA GLU A 7 3.14 -11.94 12.18
C GLU A 7 4.46 -11.17 12.09
N GLN A 8 5.53 -11.83 11.68
CA GLN A 8 6.86 -11.21 11.56
C GLN A 8 6.89 -10.17 10.43
N LEU A 9 6.36 -10.52 9.26
CA LEU A 9 6.28 -9.60 8.13
C LEU A 9 5.28 -8.47 8.40
N ASN A 10 4.18 -8.75 9.10
CA ASN A 10 3.21 -7.74 9.51
C ASN A 10 3.88 -6.68 10.39
N THR A 11 4.57 -7.09 11.46
CA THR A 11 5.26 -6.19 12.37
C THR A 11 6.34 -5.38 11.67
N LEU A 12 7.11 -6.00 10.77
CA LEU A 12 8.15 -5.34 9.98
C LEU A 12 7.57 -4.30 9.03
N ASN A 13 6.53 -4.66 8.26
CA ASN A 13 5.88 -3.77 7.30
C ASN A 13 5.14 -2.62 8.00
N HIS A 14 4.50 -2.88 9.14
CA HIS A 14 3.90 -1.84 9.98
C HIS A 14 4.95 -0.82 10.45
N SER A 15 6.11 -1.30 10.89
CA SER A 15 7.22 -0.42 11.28
C SER A 15 7.81 0.34 10.10
N CYS A 16 7.90 -0.28 8.94
CA CYS A 16 8.36 0.37 7.70
C CYS A 16 7.39 1.48 7.26
N ALA A 17 6.07 1.32 7.47
CA ALA A 17 5.09 2.38 7.24
C ALA A 17 5.38 3.63 8.09
N HIS A 18 5.78 3.46 9.36
CA HIS A 18 6.21 4.56 10.23
C HIS A 18 7.53 5.21 9.77
N VAL A 19 8.49 4.41 9.26
CA VAL A 19 9.72 4.95 8.65
C VAL A 19 9.40 5.79 7.42
N MET A 20 8.46 5.35 6.59
CA MET A 20 7.99 6.12 5.45
C MET A 20 7.31 7.42 5.88
N ALA A 21 6.43 7.36 6.89
CA ALA A 21 5.76 8.55 7.43
C ALA A 21 6.77 9.59 7.98
N GLN A 22 7.79 9.13 8.71
CA GLN A 22 8.89 9.99 9.17
C GLN A 22 9.65 10.63 8.00
N ALA A 23 10.01 9.86 6.98
CA ALA A 23 10.70 10.38 5.80
C ALA A 23 9.87 11.45 5.07
N ILE A 24 8.57 11.22 4.96
CA ILE A 24 7.64 12.18 4.37
C ILE A 24 7.56 13.44 5.23
N LYS A 25 7.49 13.33 6.55
CA LYS A 25 7.45 14.49 7.47
C LYS A 25 8.72 15.35 7.37
N HIS A 26 9.90 14.71 7.17
CA HIS A 26 11.15 15.43 6.93
C HIS A 26 11.14 16.23 5.62
N LEU A 27 10.58 15.67 4.55
CA LEU A 27 10.54 16.30 3.23
C LEU A 27 9.39 17.29 3.07
N TYR A 28 8.28 17.02 3.75
CA TYR A 28 7.03 17.78 3.71
C TYR A 28 6.54 18.06 5.15
N PRO A 29 7.09 19.09 5.83
CA PRO A 29 6.76 19.38 7.23
C PRO A 29 5.27 19.63 7.48
N GLN A 30 4.54 20.12 6.46
CA GLN A 30 3.09 20.35 6.49
C GLN A 30 2.25 19.09 6.32
N ALA A 31 2.87 17.93 5.97
CA ALA A 31 2.15 16.69 5.75
C ALA A 31 1.35 16.26 6.99
N LYS A 32 0.12 15.82 6.75
CA LYS A 32 -0.77 15.22 7.75
C LYS A 32 -0.98 13.75 7.42
N PHE A 33 -1.22 12.94 8.43
CA PHE A 33 -1.20 11.49 8.32
C PHE A 33 -2.49 10.88 8.84
N TRP A 34 -3.14 10.03 8.03
CA TRP A 34 -4.31 9.32 8.51
C TRP A 34 -3.94 7.95 9.09
N VAL A 35 -3.87 6.89 8.28
CA VAL A 35 -3.59 5.53 8.71
C VAL A 35 -2.60 4.82 7.79
N GLY A 36 -1.80 3.91 8.38
CA GLY A 36 -0.78 3.14 7.69
C GLY A 36 -0.86 1.64 7.98
N PRO A 37 -1.93 0.94 7.56
CA PRO A 37 -2.10 -0.48 7.84
C PRO A 37 -1.23 -1.37 6.94
N VAL A 38 -0.98 -2.58 7.43
CA VAL A 38 -0.46 -3.69 6.62
C VAL A 38 -1.63 -4.38 5.93
N VAL A 39 -1.44 -4.70 4.67
CA VAL A 39 -2.38 -5.42 3.79
C VAL A 39 -1.71 -6.68 3.24
N ALA A 40 -2.47 -7.52 2.51
CA ALA A 40 -1.95 -8.78 1.98
C ALA A 40 -0.71 -8.60 1.09
N GLU A 41 -0.63 -7.47 0.35
CA GLU A 41 0.46 -7.19 -0.60
C GLU A 41 1.56 -6.29 -0.05
N GLY A 42 1.60 -5.99 1.25
CA GLY A 42 2.58 -5.10 1.88
C GLY A 42 1.95 -4.11 2.85
N PHE A 43 2.35 -2.85 2.80
CA PHE A 43 1.76 -1.77 3.59
C PHE A 43 1.41 -0.57 2.71
N TYR A 44 0.58 0.32 3.23
CA TYR A 44 0.41 1.66 2.67
C TYR A 44 0.32 2.71 3.78
N TYR A 45 0.38 3.97 3.41
CA TYR A 45 0.01 5.09 4.26
C TYR A 45 -0.79 6.11 3.48
N ASP A 46 -1.85 6.62 4.10
CA ASP A 46 -2.67 7.70 3.56
C ASP A 46 -2.23 9.04 4.13
N ILE A 47 -1.89 9.97 3.25
CA ILE A 47 -1.19 11.20 3.57
C ILE A 47 -1.87 12.37 2.88
N ASP A 48 -1.99 13.47 3.59
CA ASP A 48 -2.38 14.76 3.02
C ASP A 48 -1.13 15.65 2.86
N LEU A 49 -0.78 15.94 1.62
CA LEU A 49 0.33 16.82 1.27
C LEU A 49 -0.13 18.24 0.91
N GLY A 50 -1.40 18.60 1.17
CA GLY A 50 -1.99 19.86 0.73
C GLY A 50 -2.21 19.86 -0.79
N ASP A 51 -1.61 20.82 -1.48
CA ASP A 51 -1.72 20.95 -2.94
C ASP A 51 -0.68 20.13 -3.71
N GLU A 52 0.26 19.50 -3.01
CA GLU A 52 1.29 18.68 -3.64
C GLU A 52 0.78 17.28 -3.97
N VAL A 53 1.21 16.77 -5.13
CA VAL A 53 0.89 15.42 -5.61
C VAL A 53 2.16 14.57 -5.63
N VAL A 54 2.04 13.33 -5.15
CA VAL A 54 3.16 12.37 -5.21
C VAL A 54 3.48 12.05 -6.66
N SER A 55 4.75 12.24 -7.04
CA SER A 55 5.32 11.85 -8.32
C SER A 55 6.37 10.75 -8.13
N ASP A 56 6.80 10.13 -9.21
CA ASP A 56 7.89 9.14 -9.15
C ASP A 56 9.20 9.75 -8.60
N GLU A 57 9.45 11.02 -8.88
CA GLU A 57 10.60 11.75 -8.30
C GLU A 57 10.44 11.94 -6.77
N ALA A 58 9.22 12.22 -6.31
CA ALA A 58 8.92 12.32 -4.89
C ALA A 58 9.12 10.96 -4.19
N ILE A 59 8.67 9.86 -4.80
CA ILE A 59 8.90 8.49 -4.31
C ILE A 59 10.41 8.22 -4.16
N ALA A 60 11.22 8.56 -5.16
CA ALA A 60 12.67 8.37 -5.08
C ALA A 60 13.32 9.19 -3.94
N LYS A 61 12.85 10.43 -3.69
CA LYS A 61 13.32 11.26 -2.57
C LYS A 61 12.92 10.65 -1.23
N ILE A 62 11.69 10.16 -1.10
CA ILE A 62 11.19 9.51 0.10
C ILE A 62 12.01 8.25 0.39
N GLU A 63 12.25 7.37 -0.59
CA GLU A 63 13.10 6.19 -0.43
C GLU A 63 14.51 6.55 0.04
N LYS A 64 15.09 7.60 -0.52
CA LYS A 64 16.43 8.08 -0.11
C LYS A 64 16.45 8.53 1.35
N GLU A 65 15.41 9.23 1.79
CA GLU A 65 15.28 9.67 3.19
C GLU A 65 15.02 8.49 4.13
N MET A 66 14.14 7.55 3.74
CA MET A 66 13.92 6.29 4.49
C MET A 66 15.22 5.51 4.70
N LYS A 67 16.08 5.42 3.68
CA LYS A 67 17.40 4.77 3.81
C LYS A 67 18.29 5.44 4.84
N LYS A 68 18.26 6.77 4.95
CA LYS A 68 19.01 7.51 6.01
C LYS A 68 18.45 7.18 7.39
N ILE A 69 17.13 7.23 7.55
CA ILE A 69 16.46 6.91 8.82
C ILE A 69 16.82 5.49 9.27
N CYS A 70 16.74 4.51 8.37
CA CYS A 70 17.12 3.13 8.68
C CYS A 70 18.60 3.01 9.07
N LYS A 71 19.50 3.78 8.43
CA LYS A 71 20.93 3.80 8.75
C LYS A 71 21.20 4.37 10.14
N ASP A 72 20.45 5.38 10.57
CA ASP A 72 20.57 5.97 11.91
C ASP A 72 20.18 4.99 13.02
N GLY A 73 19.35 4.01 12.72
CA GLY A 73 19.07 2.86 13.59
C GLY A 73 18.39 3.19 14.89
N LYS A 74 17.61 4.28 14.96
CA LYS A 74 16.89 4.69 16.18
C LYS A 74 15.94 3.59 16.66
N ARG A 75 15.77 3.49 17.98
CA ARG A 75 14.79 2.60 18.59
C ARG A 75 13.38 3.11 18.37
N ILE A 76 12.44 2.18 18.22
CA ILE A 76 11.01 2.47 18.21
C ILE A 76 10.50 2.25 19.64
N VAL A 77 10.03 3.30 20.28
CA VAL A 77 9.65 3.30 21.70
C VAL A 77 8.14 3.49 21.83
N ARG A 78 7.50 2.52 22.52
CA ARG A 78 6.08 2.59 22.87
C ARG A 78 5.88 3.53 24.07
N ARG A 79 4.87 4.39 23.98
CA ARG A 79 4.42 5.25 25.08
C ARG A 79 2.91 5.12 25.25
N GLU A 80 2.46 5.22 26.49
CA GLU A 80 1.05 5.40 26.82
C GLU A 80 0.85 6.83 27.29
N ILE A 81 -0.14 7.48 26.73
CA ILE A 81 -0.47 8.89 26.99
C ILE A 81 -1.97 9.03 27.25
N SER A 82 -2.35 10.11 27.92
CA SER A 82 -3.78 10.44 28.09
C SER A 82 -4.40 10.94 26.80
N LYS A 83 -5.72 10.98 26.76
CA LYS A 83 -6.46 11.53 25.59
C LYS A 83 -6.16 13.01 25.41
N GLU A 84 -6.05 13.76 26.50
CA GLU A 84 -5.73 15.18 26.49
C GLU A 84 -4.31 15.42 25.93
N GLU A 85 -3.34 14.63 26.37
CA GLU A 85 -1.96 14.69 25.85
C GLU A 85 -1.93 14.34 24.34
N ALA A 86 -2.69 13.33 23.91
CA ALA A 86 -2.80 12.96 22.51
C ALA A 86 -3.42 14.08 21.65
N LEU A 87 -4.49 14.71 22.13
CA LEU A 87 -5.13 15.85 21.43
C LEU A 87 -4.17 17.02 21.26
N GLU A 88 -3.39 17.36 22.31
CA GLU A 88 -2.40 18.44 22.22
C GLU A 88 -1.22 18.08 21.30
N MET A 89 -0.76 16.81 21.36
CA MET A 89 0.37 16.35 20.52
C MET A 89 0.03 16.37 19.02
N PHE A 90 -1.20 16.05 18.65
CA PHE A 90 -1.66 15.96 17.26
C PHE A 90 -2.60 17.09 16.83
N LYS A 91 -2.61 18.21 17.57
CA LYS A 91 -3.55 19.33 17.34
C LYS A 91 -3.54 19.89 15.92
N ASP A 92 -2.41 19.81 15.22
CA ASP A 92 -2.25 20.32 13.86
C ASP A 92 -2.62 19.27 12.77
N ASP A 93 -3.01 18.05 13.17
CA ASP A 93 -3.38 16.95 12.26
C ASP A 93 -4.85 16.57 12.47
N GLU A 94 -5.73 17.08 11.62
CA GLU A 94 -7.19 16.82 11.68
C GLU A 94 -7.56 15.34 11.56
N TYR A 95 -6.75 14.55 10.83
CA TYR A 95 -6.97 13.12 10.67
C TYR A 95 -6.67 12.35 11.95
N LYS A 96 -5.61 12.75 12.67
CA LYS A 96 -5.28 12.18 13.98
C LYS A 96 -6.29 12.61 15.04
N LEU A 97 -6.73 13.87 15.02
CA LEU A 97 -7.78 14.36 15.92
C LEU A 97 -9.09 13.59 15.74
N ASP A 98 -9.48 13.30 14.49
CA ASP A 98 -10.67 12.49 14.22
C ASP A 98 -10.51 11.06 14.77
N LEU A 99 -9.35 10.43 14.57
CA LEU A 99 -9.08 9.10 15.13
C LEU A 99 -9.15 9.10 16.67
N ILE A 100 -8.50 10.08 17.33
CA ILE A 100 -8.48 10.20 18.79
C ILE A 100 -9.91 10.43 19.34
N SER A 101 -10.70 11.27 18.67
CA SER A 101 -12.08 11.56 19.09
C SER A 101 -12.96 10.32 19.12
N ASN A 102 -12.72 9.37 18.20
CA ASN A 102 -13.45 8.11 18.12
C ASN A 102 -12.93 7.02 19.06
N LEU A 103 -11.82 7.26 19.78
CA LEU A 103 -11.32 6.33 20.80
C LEU A 103 -12.11 6.50 22.10
N LYS A 104 -12.37 5.36 22.77
CA LYS A 104 -12.94 5.36 24.12
C LYS A 104 -11.97 6.02 25.10
N ASP A 105 -12.51 6.58 26.17
CA ASP A 105 -11.66 7.11 27.26
C ASP A 105 -10.77 6.02 27.82
N GLY A 106 -9.52 6.39 28.07
CA GLY A 106 -8.48 5.49 28.53
C GLY A 106 -7.09 5.90 28.04
N THR A 107 -6.12 5.03 28.20
CA THR A 107 -4.78 5.26 27.68
C THR A 107 -4.71 5.03 26.17
N ILE A 108 -4.09 5.98 25.51
CA ILE A 108 -3.81 5.94 24.08
C ILE A 108 -2.34 5.56 23.92
N THR A 109 -2.06 4.64 22.97
CA THR A 109 -0.69 4.25 22.67
C THR A 109 -0.17 5.03 21.46
N CYS A 110 1.07 5.49 21.57
CA CYS A 110 1.83 6.05 20.47
C CYS A 110 3.23 5.43 20.44
N TYR A 111 3.87 5.53 19.29
CA TYR A 111 5.23 5.05 19.08
C TYR A 111 6.09 6.17 18.54
N SER A 112 7.27 6.32 19.14
CA SER A 112 8.23 7.36 18.78
C SER A 112 9.50 6.74 18.24
N GLN A 113 10.05 7.34 17.19
CA GLN A 113 11.32 6.96 16.58
C GLN A 113 12.06 8.22 16.13
N GLY A 114 13.19 8.52 16.80
CA GLY A 114 13.89 9.78 16.55
C GLY A 114 13.01 10.98 16.87
N ASP A 115 12.78 11.82 15.87
CA ASP A 115 11.95 13.04 15.91
C ASP A 115 10.49 12.84 15.45
N PHE A 116 10.11 11.61 15.16
CA PHE A 116 8.77 11.27 14.68
C PHE A 116 7.99 10.47 15.73
N THR A 117 6.74 10.86 15.97
CA THR A 117 5.80 10.14 16.84
C THR A 117 4.48 9.94 16.08
N ASP A 118 3.93 8.74 16.17
CA ASP A 118 2.64 8.41 15.58
C ASP A 118 1.71 7.69 16.54
N LEU A 119 0.41 7.91 16.34
CA LEU A 119 -0.67 7.21 17.05
C LEU A 119 -0.77 5.78 16.53
N CYS A 120 -0.49 4.79 17.36
CA CYS A 120 -0.45 3.41 16.92
C CYS A 120 -0.66 2.42 18.06
N ARG A 121 -1.26 1.26 17.73
CA ARG A 121 -1.44 0.15 18.66
C ARG A 121 -0.25 -0.81 18.69
N GLY A 122 0.60 -0.78 17.68
CA GLY A 122 1.68 -1.73 17.49
C GLY A 122 1.19 -3.12 17.04
N PRO A 123 2.01 -4.16 17.12
CA PRO A 123 3.43 -4.11 17.53
C PRO A 123 4.36 -3.49 16.48
N HIS A 124 5.58 -3.19 16.91
CA HIS A 124 6.68 -2.70 16.06
C HIS A 124 7.97 -3.46 16.32
N VAL A 125 8.90 -3.41 15.37
CA VAL A 125 10.27 -3.90 15.54
C VAL A 125 11.04 -3.02 16.52
N GLU A 126 12.11 -3.53 17.09
CA GLU A 126 12.90 -2.82 18.11
C GLU A 126 13.57 -1.55 17.58
N THR A 127 14.08 -1.60 16.35
CA THR A 127 14.82 -0.49 15.73
C THR A 127 14.44 -0.31 14.27
N VAL A 128 14.46 0.93 13.79
CA VAL A 128 14.21 1.25 12.36
C VAL A 128 15.25 0.63 11.43
N LYS A 129 16.40 0.19 11.94
CA LYS A 129 17.45 -0.50 11.16
C LYS A 129 16.93 -1.80 10.54
N MET A 130 15.96 -2.45 11.18
CA MET A 130 15.36 -3.69 10.67
C MET A 130 14.56 -3.45 9.37
N CYS A 131 14.08 -2.23 9.15
CA CYS A 131 13.31 -1.85 7.96
C CYS A 131 14.17 -1.48 6.73
N LYS A 132 15.45 -1.85 6.69
CA LYS A 132 16.38 -1.41 5.63
C LYS A 132 16.12 -1.99 4.23
N ASN A 133 15.46 -3.16 4.15
CA ASN A 133 15.20 -3.86 2.90
C ASN A 133 13.75 -3.59 2.46
N PHE A 134 13.50 -2.43 1.93
CA PHE A 134 12.17 -1.98 1.51
C PHE A 134 12.17 -1.48 0.06
N LYS A 135 10.97 -1.41 -0.51
CA LYS A 135 10.70 -0.75 -1.79
C LYS A 135 9.33 -0.09 -1.75
N LEU A 136 9.22 1.14 -2.23
CA LEU A 136 7.95 1.78 -2.52
C LEU A 136 7.49 1.34 -3.91
N ILE A 137 6.28 0.79 -4.01
CA ILE A 137 5.82 0.05 -5.20
C ILE A 137 4.98 0.93 -6.12
N LYS A 138 4.05 1.69 -5.55
CA LYS A 138 3.12 2.53 -6.30
C LYS A 138 2.52 3.62 -5.41
N HIS A 139 1.90 4.59 -6.05
CA HIS A 139 1.07 5.60 -5.39
C HIS A 139 -0.28 5.75 -6.09
N SER A 140 -1.28 6.21 -5.38
CA SER A 140 -2.62 6.48 -5.91
C SER A 140 -3.35 7.50 -5.03
N GLY A 141 -4.43 8.08 -5.55
CA GLY A 141 -5.39 8.80 -4.72
C GLY A 141 -6.29 7.84 -3.93
N ALA A 142 -6.71 8.23 -2.75
CA ALA A 142 -7.67 7.51 -1.94
C ALA A 142 -8.59 8.50 -1.21
N TYR A 143 -9.90 8.29 -1.27
CA TYR A 143 -10.83 9.15 -0.55
C TYR A 143 -10.73 8.90 0.96
N TRP A 144 -10.63 9.97 1.75
CA TRP A 144 -10.65 9.87 3.20
C TRP A 144 -11.92 9.14 3.68
N LYS A 145 -11.77 8.14 4.56
CA LYS A 145 -12.83 7.24 5.02
C LYS A 145 -13.58 6.50 3.89
N GLY A 146 -13.01 6.44 2.69
CA GLY A 146 -13.66 5.79 1.54
C GLY A 146 -14.86 6.53 0.96
N ASP A 147 -15.16 7.73 1.42
CA ASP A 147 -16.27 8.55 0.93
C ASP A 147 -15.79 9.52 -0.17
N LYS A 148 -16.38 9.41 -1.36
CA LYS A 148 -16.08 10.24 -2.53
C LYS A 148 -16.33 11.75 -2.32
N ASN A 149 -17.10 12.13 -1.30
CA ASN A 149 -17.37 13.52 -0.96
C ASN A 149 -16.27 14.12 -0.07
N ASN A 150 -15.40 13.28 0.50
CA ASN A 150 -14.29 13.70 1.33
C ASN A 150 -13.05 14.03 0.49
N LYS A 151 -12.07 14.66 1.15
CA LYS A 151 -10.78 14.99 0.53
C LYS A 151 -10.08 13.74 0.00
N VAL A 152 -9.41 13.88 -1.14
CA VAL A 152 -8.55 12.85 -1.71
C VAL A 152 -7.19 12.95 -1.04
N LEU A 153 -6.79 11.87 -0.37
CA LEU A 153 -5.47 11.69 0.21
C LEU A 153 -4.53 11.01 -0.80
N GLN A 154 -3.24 11.20 -0.61
CA GLN A 154 -2.21 10.47 -1.36
C GLN A 154 -1.91 9.16 -0.63
N ARG A 155 -2.06 8.03 -1.32
CA ARG A 155 -1.76 6.71 -0.79
C ARG A 155 -0.49 6.17 -1.40
N ILE A 156 0.52 5.89 -0.59
CA ILE A 156 1.78 5.30 -1.03
C ILE A 156 1.88 3.88 -0.51
N TYR A 157 2.18 2.93 -1.40
CA TYR A 157 2.33 1.51 -1.09
C TYR A 157 3.80 1.12 -1.06
N GLY A 158 4.13 0.25 -0.12
CA GLY A 158 5.47 -0.30 -0.02
C GLY A 158 5.48 -1.73 0.51
N VAL A 159 6.65 -2.34 0.41
CA VAL A 159 6.96 -3.66 0.98
C VAL A 159 8.28 -3.59 1.73
N CYS A 160 8.41 -4.40 2.77
CA CYS A 160 9.65 -4.55 3.51
C CYS A 160 9.87 -6.04 3.84
N PHE A 161 11.11 -6.51 3.65
CA PHE A 161 11.50 -7.88 3.91
C PHE A 161 12.67 -7.94 4.89
N PRO A 162 12.84 -9.07 5.61
CA PRO A 162 13.98 -9.26 6.53
C PRO A 162 15.32 -9.21 5.81
N THR A 163 15.40 -9.77 4.60
CA THR A 163 16.63 -9.85 3.81
C THR A 163 16.50 -9.12 2.46
N ALA A 164 17.63 -8.77 1.87
CA ALA A 164 17.66 -8.14 0.55
C ALA A 164 17.27 -9.13 -0.56
N GLU A 165 17.65 -10.39 -0.37
CA GLU A 165 17.37 -11.49 -1.30
C GLU A 165 15.85 -11.72 -1.42
N GLU A 166 15.13 -11.77 -0.29
CA GLU A 166 13.66 -11.91 -0.29
C GLU A 166 12.97 -10.72 -0.96
N LEU A 167 13.47 -9.50 -0.74
CA LEU A 167 12.97 -8.32 -1.42
C LEU A 167 13.17 -8.40 -2.93
N GLU A 168 14.37 -8.78 -3.38
CA GLU A 168 14.70 -8.90 -4.80
C GLU A 168 13.84 -9.98 -5.48
N GLU A 169 13.68 -11.14 -4.85
CA GLU A 169 12.81 -12.21 -5.34
C GLU A 169 11.36 -11.72 -5.50
N HIS A 170 10.84 -11.01 -4.50
CA HIS A 170 9.50 -10.45 -4.55
C HIS A 170 9.33 -9.42 -5.68
N LEU A 171 10.31 -8.53 -5.87
CA LEU A 171 10.29 -7.54 -6.95
C LEU A 171 10.34 -8.19 -8.33
N ASN A 172 11.13 -9.25 -8.49
CA ASN A 172 11.18 -10.03 -9.72
C ASN A 172 9.83 -10.69 -10.03
N LEU A 173 9.17 -11.28 -9.02
CA LEU A 173 7.82 -11.84 -9.17
C LEU A 173 6.79 -10.77 -9.58
N LEU A 174 6.87 -9.56 -9.04
CA LEU A 174 5.99 -8.45 -9.44
C LEU A 174 6.22 -8.03 -10.90
N GLU A 175 7.49 -8.00 -11.35
CA GLU A 175 7.81 -7.66 -12.73
C GLU A 175 7.35 -8.76 -13.70
N GLU A 176 7.59 -10.03 -13.38
CA GLU A 176 7.03 -11.16 -14.14
C GLU A 176 5.51 -11.12 -14.22
N ALA A 177 4.82 -10.74 -13.12
CA ALA A 177 3.38 -10.62 -13.11
C ALA A 177 2.89 -9.51 -14.06
N LYS A 178 3.61 -8.38 -14.15
CA LYS A 178 3.31 -7.32 -15.13
C LYS A 178 3.50 -7.80 -16.57
N GLU A 179 4.57 -8.56 -16.85
CA GLU A 179 4.83 -9.14 -18.17
C GLU A 179 3.71 -10.12 -18.57
N ARG A 180 3.13 -10.83 -17.61
CA ARG A 180 2.02 -11.80 -17.80
C ARG A 180 0.63 -11.17 -17.75
N ASP A 181 0.51 -9.84 -17.65
CA ASP A 181 -0.80 -9.18 -17.62
C ASP A 181 -1.58 -9.49 -18.91
N HIS A 182 -2.73 -10.15 -18.74
CA HIS A 182 -3.59 -10.56 -19.86
C HIS A 182 -4.03 -9.38 -20.73
N ARG A 183 -4.12 -8.16 -20.18
CA ARG A 183 -4.48 -6.96 -20.92
C ARG A 183 -3.36 -6.54 -21.88
N LYS A 184 -2.09 -6.65 -21.44
CA LYS A 184 -0.90 -6.40 -22.25
C LYS A 184 -0.80 -7.47 -23.34
N ILE A 185 -0.76 -8.73 -22.94
CA ILE A 185 -0.64 -9.88 -23.84
C ILE A 185 -1.80 -9.91 -24.85
N GLY A 186 -3.03 -9.72 -24.38
CA GLY A 186 -4.21 -9.74 -25.23
C GLY A 186 -4.21 -8.66 -26.31
N LYS A 187 -3.70 -7.47 -25.98
CA LYS A 187 -3.52 -6.37 -26.94
C LYS A 187 -2.41 -6.67 -27.95
N GLU A 188 -1.24 -7.09 -27.46
CA GLU A 188 -0.07 -7.40 -28.31
C GLU A 188 -0.31 -8.56 -29.26
N MET A 189 -1.03 -9.59 -28.81
CA MET A 189 -1.41 -10.75 -29.61
C MET A 189 -2.67 -10.54 -30.47
N GLU A 190 -3.29 -9.37 -30.39
CA GLU A 190 -4.57 -9.08 -31.09
C GLU A 190 -5.68 -10.08 -30.73
N ILE A 191 -5.81 -10.39 -29.43
CA ILE A 191 -6.84 -11.30 -28.89
C ILE A 191 -8.17 -10.55 -28.72
N PHE A 192 -8.11 -9.34 -28.20
CA PHE A 192 -9.27 -8.47 -28.02
C PHE A 192 -8.89 -7.00 -28.14
N MET A 193 -9.89 -6.17 -28.31
CA MET A 193 -9.79 -4.71 -28.27
C MET A 193 -10.87 -4.12 -27.37
N VAL A 194 -10.65 -2.89 -26.93
CA VAL A 194 -11.67 -2.06 -26.27
C VAL A 194 -11.82 -0.80 -27.09
N ASP A 195 -13.07 -0.43 -27.40
CA ASP A 195 -13.41 0.76 -28.18
C ASP A 195 -14.30 1.68 -27.33
N ASP A 196 -13.99 2.98 -27.33
CA ASP A 196 -14.74 3.98 -26.56
C ASP A 196 -16.19 4.15 -27.06
N LEU A 197 -16.48 3.83 -28.35
CA LEU A 197 -17.82 3.85 -28.90
C LEU A 197 -18.72 2.77 -28.29
N ILE A 198 -18.15 1.64 -27.89
CA ILE A 198 -18.88 0.52 -27.29
C ILE A 198 -18.93 0.65 -25.77
N GLY A 199 -17.86 1.15 -25.19
CA GLY A 199 -17.75 1.42 -23.76
C GLY A 199 -16.52 0.79 -23.10
N ARG A 200 -15.97 1.51 -22.13
CA ARG A 200 -14.85 1.04 -21.34
C ARG A 200 -15.27 -0.16 -20.51
N GLY A 201 -14.49 -1.21 -20.55
CA GLY A 201 -14.75 -2.45 -19.83
C GLY A 201 -15.54 -3.50 -20.61
N LEU A 202 -15.91 -3.23 -21.86
CA LEU A 202 -16.54 -4.19 -22.77
C LEU A 202 -15.51 -4.63 -23.83
N PRO A 203 -14.72 -5.70 -23.58
CA PRO A 203 -13.76 -6.19 -24.55
C PRO A 203 -14.45 -6.90 -25.71
N MET A 204 -14.04 -6.57 -26.93
CA MET A 204 -14.46 -7.26 -28.15
C MET A 204 -13.38 -8.23 -28.58
N TYR A 205 -13.75 -9.48 -28.82
CA TYR A 205 -12.82 -10.46 -29.36
C TYR A 205 -12.51 -10.18 -30.83
N LEU A 206 -11.23 -10.10 -31.13
CA LEU A 206 -10.72 -10.14 -32.50
C LEU A 206 -10.69 -11.60 -33.01
N PRO A 207 -10.42 -11.85 -34.30
CA PRO A 207 -10.52 -13.20 -34.88
C PRO A 207 -9.74 -14.26 -34.13
N LYS A 208 -8.52 -13.95 -33.65
CA LYS A 208 -7.70 -14.89 -32.85
C LYS A 208 -8.35 -15.20 -31.50
N GLY A 209 -8.86 -14.18 -30.82
CA GLY A 209 -9.53 -14.31 -29.53
C GLY A 209 -10.84 -15.09 -29.65
N TYR A 210 -11.62 -14.82 -30.67
CA TYR A 210 -12.84 -15.56 -30.95
C TYR A 210 -12.58 -17.04 -31.22
N ALA A 211 -11.53 -17.36 -31.97
CA ALA A 211 -11.14 -18.75 -32.23
C ALA A 211 -10.76 -19.50 -30.93
N ILE A 212 -10.06 -18.83 -30.00
CA ILE A 212 -9.72 -19.37 -28.68
C ILE A 212 -11.01 -19.60 -27.87
N TRP A 213 -11.88 -18.58 -27.81
CA TRP A 213 -13.14 -18.64 -27.09
C TRP A 213 -14.03 -19.81 -27.56
N GLN A 214 -14.19 -19.98 -28.87
CA GLN A 214 -14.96 -21.08 -29.44
C GLN A 214 -14.38 -22.45 -29.06
N LYS A 215 -13.04 -22.59 -29.03
CA LYS A 215 -12.41 -23.87 -28.61
C LYS A 215 -12.69 -24.17 -27.14
N LEU A 216 -12.60 -23.17 -26.27
CA LEU A 216 -12.91 -23.31 -24.85
C LEU A 216 -14.39 -23.66 -24.62
N GLU A 217 -15.30 -22.94 -25.29
CA GLU A 217 -16.73 -23.20 -25.20
C GLU A 217 -17.07 -24.64 -25.65
N ARG A 218 -16.52 -25.08 -26.78
CA ARG A 218 -16.70 -26.44 -27.26
C ARG A 218 -16.16 -27.47 -26.27
N TYR A 219 -15.00 -27.22 -25.68
CA TYR A 219 -14.41 -28.11 -24.67
C TYR A 219 -15.32 -28.24 -23.44
N ILE A 220 -15.79 -27.12 -22.90
CA ILE A 220 -16.69 -27.12 -21.74
C ILE A 220 -17.98 -27.87 -22.05
N LYS A 221 -18.67 -27.56 -23.15
CA LYS A 221 -19.90 -28.24 -23.59
C LYS A 221 -19.71 -29.75 -23.75
N GLN A 222 -18.56 -30.19 -24.27
CA GLN A 222 -18.25 -31.61 -24.35
C GLN A 222 -18.07 -32.25 -22.98
N LYS A 223 -17.45 -31.58 -22.03
CA LYS A 223 -17.28 -32.07 -20.66
C LYS A 223 -18.63 -32.13 -19.93
N GLU A 224 -19.43 -31.08 -20.01
CA GLU A 224 -20.77 -31.02 -19.43
C GLU A 224 -21.64 -32.17 -19.94
N LYS A 225 -21.68 -32.40 -21.25
CA LYS A 225 -22.40 -33.52 -21.84
C LYS A 225 -21.93 -34.86 -21.32
N LYS A 226 -20.60 -35.06 -21.17
CA LYS A 226 -20.05 -36.34 -20.62
C LYS A 226 -20.40 -36.53 -19.15
N LEU A 227 -20.63 -35.47 -18.41
CA LEU A 227 -21.01 -35.50 -16.99
C LEU A 227 -22.53 -35.53 -16.77
N GLY A 228 -23.32 -35.59 -17.86
CA GLY A 228 -24.79 -35.69 -17.80
C GLY A 228 -25.50 -34.36 -17.57
N TYR A 229 -24.83 -33.21 -17.75
CA TYR A 229 -25.49 -31.92 -17.77
C TYR A 229 -26.19 -31.69 -19.13
N LEU A 230 -27.41 -31.14 -19.08
CA LEU A 230 -28.26 -30.85 -20.25
C LEU A 230 -28.13 -29.38 -20.67
#